data_a25bd467cf7476c557d0454b0385b4fd
#
_entry.id   a25bd467cf7476c557d0454b0385b4fd
#
_cell.length_a   1.000
_cell.length_b   1.000
_cell.length_c   1.000
_cell.angle_alpha   90.00
_cell.angle_beta   90.00
_cell.angle_gamma   90.00
#
_symmetry.space_group_name_H-M   'P 1'
#
loop_
_entity.id
_entity.type
_entity.pdbx_description
1 polymer ?
#
loop_
_entity_poly.entity_id
_entity_poly.type
_entity_poly.pdbx_seq_one_letter_code
_entity_poly.pdbx_strand_id
1 'polypeptide(L)'
;MKEKIICVSTPTARTYYKATPLAKEFLDKEQNIINTTGTLPDGEITELAVSSATVKHLAGGKLNGKFEVINLADNSVTFTEEYKDGQLVSITERTHALAAGKPKEEKPHHHYPGTVLKTSKGANSFYINGKEVAEETLSSNGATLEILGTIPDGEVKEFNENGQVKTEAHYKNNKLHGLLTRYEDDGRLSSREEYINGILQGPAEYFTPIKNDMLHTRCSYKNSQLEGERTVTQNDGTVRERESFVRGHIEGVKETFYANGNKESVENYTDGKLNGERLLYFPSGALWYREHYTNNRLDGDRLGYFADGKVRLEEFYTDGLLEGRRNIYAENGELLTTEEYHWGSLVHNTERKLK
;
A
#
# COMPACT_ATOMS: atom_id res chain seq x y z
N MET A 1 37.80 7.85 8.31
CA MET A 1 36.79 7.65 7.27
C MET A 1 35.99 6.39 7.66
N LYS A 2 34.66 6.47 7.79
CA LYS A 2 33.85 5.27 7.99
C LYS A 2 33.92 4.46 6.69
N GLU A 3 34.36 3.21 6.80
CA GLU A 3 34.40 2.32 5.65
C GLU A 3 32.98 2.03 5.18
N LYS A 4 32.71 2.26 3.89
CA LYS A 4 31.40 2.00 3.29
C LYS A 4 31.24 0.53 2.95
N ILE A 5 30.06 0.01 3.22
CA ILE A 5 29.64 -1.34 2.80
C ILE A 5 28.89 -1.18 1.49
N ILE A 6 29.27 -1.93 0.47
CA ILE A 6 28.64 -1.93 -0.85
C ILE A 6 27.88 -3.24 -1.04
N CYS A 7 26.65 -3.16 -1.45
CA CYS A 7 25.85 -4.30 -1.89
C CYS A 7 25.88 -4.35 -3.44
N VAL A 8 26.21 -5.51 -3.98
CA VAL A 8 26.14 -5.79 -5.41
C VAL A 8 25.07 -6.84 -5.62
N SER A 9 24.01 -6.46 -6.36
CA SER A 9 22.88 -7.32 -6.65
C SER A 9 22.98 -7.96 -8.04
N THR A 10 22.67 -9.24 -8.10
CA THR A 10 22.46 -10.00 -9.34
C THR A 10 21.06 -10.62 -9.31
N PRO A 11 20.51 -11.12 -10.41
CA PRO A 11 19.18 -11.76 -10.42
C PRO A 11 19.01 -12.91 -9.42
N THR A 12 20.10 -13.52 -8.97
CA THR A 12 20.07 -14.71 -8.09
C THR A 12 20.78 -14.51 -6.75
N ALA A 13 21.40 -13.34 -6.52
CA ALA A 13 22.14 -13.10 -5.27
C ALA A 13 22.37 -11.62 -5.00
N ARG A 14 22.43 -11.28 -3.70
CA ARG A 14 22.99 -10.03 -3.19
C ARG A 14 24.28 -10.35 -2.45
N THR A 15 25.36 -9.64 -2.73
CA THR A 15 26.65 -9.84 -2.06
C THR A 15 27.11 -8.54 -1.43
N TYR A 16 27.41 -8.59 -0.15
CA TYR A 16 27.83 -7.45 0.67
C TYR A 16 29.34 -7.44 0.83
N TYR A 17 29.96 -6.30 0.56
CA TYR A 17 31.42 -6.13 0.57
C TYR A 17 31.87 -4.98 1.47
N LYS A 18 32.99 -5.21 2.16
CA LYS A 18 33.75 -4.16 2.87
C LYS A 18 35.22 -4.21 2.44
N ALA A 19 35.77 -4.54 1.57
CA ALA A 19 37.07 -4.89 0.99
C ALA A 19 37.06 -6.35 0.53
N THR A 20 36.41 -7.22 1.30
CA THR A 20 36.18 -8.63 0.99
C THR A 20 34.68 -8.95 1.16
N PRO A 21 34.16 -10.00 0.55
CA PRO A 21 32.77 -10.41 0.75
C PRO A 21 32.50 -10.72 2.24
N LEU A 22 31.46 -10.08 2.82
CA LEU A 22 31.05 -10.26 4.21
C LEU A 22 29.89 -11.26 4.33
N ALA A 23 28.95 -11.14 3.42
CA ALA A 23 27.77 -11.99 3.35
C ALA A 23 27.29 -12.11 1.93
N LYS A 24 26.54 -13.18 1.66
CA LYS A 24 25.86 -13.40 0.39
C LYS A 24 24.48 -13.99 0.66
N GLU A 25 23.46 -13.33 0.15
CA GLU A 25 22.10 -13.83 0.09
C GLU A 25 21.86 -14.44 -1.28
N PHE A 26 21.32 -15.66 -1.31
CA PHE A 26 20.88 -16.34 -2.53
C PHE A 26 19.37 -16.14 -2.67
N LEU A 27 18.95 -15.84 -3.87
CA LEU A 27 17.58 -15.50 -4.18
C LEU A 27 16.97 -16.55 -5.11
N ASP A 28 15.70 -16.88 -4.91
CA ASP A 28 14.92 -17.64 -5.88
C ASP A 28 14.50 -16.77 -7.06
N LYS A 29 13.71 -17.34 -7.97
CA LYS A 29 13.22 -16.63 -9.17
C LYS A 29 12.26 -15.49 -8.80
N GLU A 30 11.63 -15.57 -7.65
CA GLU A 30 10.72 -14.57 -7.08
C GLU A 30 11.43 -13.52 -6.19
N GLN A 31 12.79 -13.54 -6.16
CA GLN A 31 13.63 -12.65 -5.34
C GLN A 31 13.48 -12.85 -3.81
N ASN A 32 12.94 -13.99 -3.35
CA ASN A 32 12.98 -14.34 -1.94
C ASN A 32 14.38 -14.85 -1.55
N ILE A 33 14.79 -14.56 -0.32
CA ILE A 33 16.03 -15.08 0.23
C ILE A 33 15.82 -16.58 0.55
N ILE A 34 16.51 -17.44 -0.19
CA ILE A 34 16.49 -18.90 0.03
C ILE A 34 17.64 -19.38 0.88
N ASN A 35 18.71 -18.63 0.95
CA ASN A 35 19.87 -18.94 1.79
C ASN A 35 20.70 -17.67 2.03
N THR A 36 21.38 -17.62 3.17
CA THR A 36 22.35 -16.57 3.52
C THR A 36 23.64 -17.21 3.97
N THR A 37 24.76 -16.81 3.39
CA THR A 37 26.10 -17.21 3.83
C THR A 37 26.85 -16.00 4.37
N GLY A 38 27.57 -16.17 5.48
CA GLY A 38 28.21 -15.05 6.18
C GLY A 38 27.25 -14.33 7.11
N THR A 39 27.69 -13.21 7.67
CA THR A 39 26.89 -12.37 8.57
C THR A 39 26.57 -11.08 7.85
N LEU A 40 25.28 -10.74 7.77
CA LEU A 40 24.87 -9.43 7.24
C LEU A 40 25.50 -8.34 8.09
N PRO A 41 26.19 -7.38 7.44
CA PRO A 41 26.93 -6.36 8.18
C PRO A 41 26.00 -5.34 8.82
N ASP A 42 26.32 -4.95 10.06
CA ASP A 42 25.73 -3.77 10.67
C ASP A 42 26.35 -2.49 10.08
N GLY A 43 25.55 -1.46 9.88
CA GLY A 43 25.97 -0.15 9.42
C GLY A 43 25.34 0.28 8.11
N GLU A 44 25.94 1.29 7.51
CA GLU A 44 25.49 1.88 6.24
C GLU A 44 25.88 0.99 5.06
N ILE A 45 24.90 0.63 4.26
CA ILE A 45 25.05 -0.17 3.04
C ILE A 45 24.60 0.67 1.85
N THR A 46 25.42 0.75 0.83
CA THR A 46 25.06 1.38 -0.45
C THR A 46 24.87 0.31 -1.50
N GLU A 47 23.69 0.24 -2.09
CA GLU A 47 23.36 -0.60 -3.25
C GLU A 47 23.25 0.29 -4.47
N LEU A 48 24.05 0.00 -5.50
CA LEU A 48 24.13 0.80 -6.72
C LEU A 48 23.26 0.16 -7.81
N ALA A 49 22.36 0.94 -8.39
CA ALA A 49 21.67 0.66 -9.63
C ALA A 49 22.18 1.59 -10.75
N VAL A 50 21.69 1.44 -11.96
CA VAL A 50 22.22 2.18 -13.13
C VAL A 50 22.04 3.71 -13.00
N SER A 51 20.93 4.17 -12.43
CA SER A 51 20.59 5.60 -12.32
C SER A 51 20.39 6.08 -10.88
N SER A 52 20.40 5.16 -9.90
CA SER A 52 20.17 5.49 -8.50
C SER A 52 21.07 4.69 -7.57
N ALA A 53 21.26 5.20 -6.38
CA ALA A 53 21.86 4.46 -5.27
C ALA A 53 20.84 4.38 -4.13
N THR A 54 20.75 3.22 -3.52
CA THR A 54 19.99 3.06 -2.29
C THR A 54 20.98 2.98 -1.13
N VAL A 55 20.83 3.87 -0.16
CA VAL A 55 21.61 3.86 1.09
C VAL A 55 20.69 3.39 2.22
N LYS A 56 21.06 2.33 2.90
CA LYS A 56 20.31 1.74 4.00
C LYS A 56 21.19 1.42 5.18
N HIS A 57 20.63 1.49 6.38
CA HIS A 57 21.33 1.15 7.61
C HIS A 57 20.75 -0.15 8.18
N LEU A 58 21.63 -1.10 8.50
CA LEU A 58 21.26 -2.35 9.16
C LEU A 58 21.82 -2.40 10.57
N ALA A 59 21.06 -3.01 11.49
CA ALA A 59 21.51 -3.44 12.80
C ALA A 59 20.87 -4.79 13.13
N GLY A 60 21.68 -5.80 13.48
CA GLY A 60 21.20 -7.17 13.72
C GLY A 60 20.48 -7.79 12.51
N GLY A 61 20.89 -7.45 11.29
CA GLY A 61 20.29 -7.95 10.04
C GLY A 61 18.94 -7.30 9.68
N LYS A 62 18.49 -6.27 10.41
CA LYS A 62 17.24 -5.54 10.17
C LYS A 62 17.53 -4.11 9.78
N LEU A 63 16.63 -3.50 8.98
CA LEU A 63 16.67 -2.07 8.71
C LEU A 63 16.55 -1.29 10.03
N ASN A 64 17.49 -0.37 10.27
CA ASN A 64 17.54 0.42 11.49
C ASN A 64 18.24 1.76 11.21
N GLY A 65 17.49 2.86 11.19
CA GLY A 65 17.92 4.17 10.75
C GLY A 65 17.39 4.52 9.36
N LYS A 66 18.08 5.41 8.67
CA LYS A 66 17.62 5.94 7.38
C LYS A 66 17.82 4.96 6.24
N PHE A 67 16.81 4.94 5.39
CA PHE A 67 16.83 4.35 4.07
C PHE A 67 16.66 5.51 3.05
N GLU A 68 17.60 5.69 2.17
CA GLU A 68 17.61 6.82 1.23
C GLU A 68 17.79 6.32 -0.20
N VAL A 69 17.02 6.89 -1.13
CA VAL A 69 17.23 6.71 -2.58
C VAL A 69 17.83 7.99 -3.14
N ILE A 70 18.97 7.86 -3.79
CA ILE A 70 19.78 8.95 -4.32
C ILE A 70 19.81 8.86 -5.84
N ASN A 71 19.48 9.94 -6.53
CA ASN A 71 19.68 10.07 -7.96
C ASN A 71 21.17 10.25 -8.25
N LEU A 72 21.77 9.36 -9.06
CA LEU A 72 23.21 9.42 -9.38
C LEU A 72 23.57 10.53 -10.39
N ALA A 73 22.59 11.11 -11.09
CA ALA A 73 22.87 12.18 -12.05
C ALA A 73 23.21 13.51 -11.36
N ASP A 74 22.57 13.79 -10.23
CA ASP A 74 22.72 15.07 -9.50
C ASP A 74 23.00 14.92 -8.00
N ASN A 75 23.14 13.68 -7.50
CA ASN A 75 23.29 13.33 -6.09
C ASN A 75 22.13 13.83 -5.19
N SER A 76 20.97 14.12 -5.74
CA SER A 76 19.79 14.49 -4.95
C SER A 76 19.21 13.26 -4.25
N VAL A 77 18.81 13.45 -2.98
CA VAL A 77 18.01 12.43 -2.27
C VAL A 77 16.56 12.58 -2.72
N THR A 78 16.05 11.57 -3.39
CA THR A 78 14.69 11.56 -3.92
C THR A 78 13.67 11.06 -2.91
N PHE A 79 14.16 10.29 -1.92
CA PHE A 79 13.29 9.63 -0.95
C PHE A 79 14.07 9.27 0.31
N THR A 80 13.46 9.44 1.49
CA THR A 80 14.04 9.03 2.78
C THR A 80 12.97 8.38 3.66
N GLU A 81 13.27 7.19 4.14
CA GLU A 81 12.51 6.50 5.19
C GLU A 81 13.38 6.32 6.43
N GLU A 82 12.77 6.23 7.58
CA GLU A 82 13.46 5.90 8.83
C GLU A 82 12.85 4.64 9.44
N TYR A 83 13.73 3.71 9.79
CA TYR A 83 13.36 2.40 10.33
C TYR A 83 13.90 2.21 11.73
N LYS A 84 13.16 1.48 12.56
CA LYS A 84 13.61 0.98 13.86
C LYS A 84 13.25 -0.49 13.99
N ASP A 85 14.27 -1.33 14.22
CA ASP A 85 14.13 -2.78 14.37
C ASP A 85 13.37 -3.48 13.22
N GLY A 86 13.53 -2.95 11.99
CA GLY A 86 12.85 -3.42 10.78
C GLY A 86 11.45 -2.84 10.58
N GLN A 87 10.96 -1.99 11.47
CA GLN A 87 9.66 -1.31 11.33
C GLN A 87 9.86 0.12 10.86
N LEU A 88 9.04 0.54 9.90
CA LEU A 88 9.02 1.90 9.39
C LEU A 88 8.50 2.86 10.48
N VAL A 89 9.29 3.90 10.79
CA VAL A 89 8.96 4.90 11.83
C VAL A 89 8.49 6.22 11.22
N SER A 90 9.17 6.66 10.16
CA SER A 90 8.82 7.92 9.48
C SER A 90 9.28 7.92 8.03
N ILE A 91 8.64 8.76 7.23
CA ILE A 91 9.01 9.05 5.84
C ILE A 91 9.21 10.55 5.70
N THR A 92 10.33 10.95 5.08
CA THR A 92 10.56 12.33 4.70
C THR A 92 10.79 12.38 3.19
N GLU A 93 9.79 12.86 2.46
CA GLU A 93 9.97 13.20 1.05
C GLU A 93 10.65 14.56 0.94
N ARG A 94 11.68 14.67 0.12
CA ARG A 94 11.97 15.95 -0.48
C ARG A 94 11.01 16.14 -1.64
N THR A 95 9.91 16.82 -1.38
CA THR A 95 9.21 17.52 -2.44
C THR A 95 10.24 18.37 -3.18
N HIS A 96 10.36 18.21 -4.49
CA HIS A 96 10.91 19.27 -5.31
C HIS A 96 10.17 20.54 -4.91
N ALA A 97 10.89 21.48 -4.32
CA ALA A 97 10.33 22.79 -4.05
C ALA A 97 9.79 23.28 -5.39
N LEU A 98 8.46 23.30 -5.50
CA LEU A 98 7.77 24.04 -6.55
C LEU A 98 8.22 25.47 -6.37
N ALA A 99 9.22 25.86 -7.16
CA ALA A 99 9.50 27.26 -7.38
C ALA A 99 8.18 27.86 -7.88
N ALA A 100 7.58 28.72 -7.06
CA ALA A 100 6.46 29.54 -7.45
C ALA A 100 6.93 30.53 -8.53
N GLY A 101 7.00 30.05 -9.75
CA GLY A 101 7.22 30.80 -10.97
C GLY A 101 6.25 30.26 -11.97
N LYS A 102 5.36 31.15 -12.50
CA LYS A 102 4.50 30.82 -13.62
C LYS A 102 5.32 30.06 -14.67
N PRO A 103 4.87 28.89 -15.17
CA PRO A 103 5.55 28.23 -16.27
C PRO A 103 5.56 29.21 -17.46
N LYS A 104 6.72 29.56 -17.96
CA LYS A 104 6.83 30.07 -19.32
C LYS A 104 6.25 28.98 -20.21
N GLU A 105 5.39 29.38 -21.17
CA GLU A 105 4.96 28.53 -22.26
C GLU A 105 6.22 28.04 -23.02
N GLU A 106 6.78 26.92 -22.57
CA GLU A 106 7.74 26.18 -23.37
C GLU A 106 6.92 25.30 -24.31
N LYS A 107 7.08 25.55 -25.61
CA LYS A 107 6.57 24.69 -26.67
C LYS A 107 7.04 23.26 -26.42
N PRO A 108 6.21 22.25 -26.70
CA PRO A 108 6.54 20.85 -26.38
C PRO A 108 7.92 20.50 -26.91
N HIS A 109 8.79 19.97 -26.06
CA HIS A 109 10.12 19.52 -26.42
C HIS A 109 10.00 18.38 -27.44
N HIS A 110 10.20 18.71 -28.72
CA HIS A 110 10.14 17.75 -29.84
C HIS A 110 11.31 16.76 -29.87
N HIS A 111 12.18 16.73 -28.86
CA HIS A 111 13.34 15.87 -28.88
C HIS A 111 13.72 15.33 -27.50
N TYR A 112 12.98 14.31 -27.03
CA TYR A 112 13.45 13.45 -25.95
C TYR A 112 14.34 12.36 -26.57
N PRO A 113 15.63 12.24 -26.17
CA PRO A 113 16.57 11.29 -26.78
C PRO A 113 16.35 9.83 -26.36
N GLY A 114 15.46 9.57 -25.39
CA GLY A 114 15.13 8.25 -24.88
C GLY A 114 13.94 7.58 -25.58
N THR A 115 13.50 6.49 -25.01
CA THR A 115 12.32 5.76 -25.50
C THR A 115 11.04 6.45 -25.05
N VAL A 116 10.17 6.79 -26.00
CA VAL A 116 8.86 7.40 -25.73
C VAL A 116 7.79 6.34 -25.83
N LEU A 117 6.94 6.26 -24.79
CA LEU A 117 5.75 5.44 -24.74
C LEU A 117 4.53 6.28 -25.19
N LYS A 118 3.66 5.68 -25.98
CA LYS A 118 2.31 6.17 -26.27
C LYS A 118 1.31 5.08 -25.91
N THR A 119 0.44 5.37 -24.97
CA THR A 119 -0.63 4.45 -24.57
C THR A 119 -1.89 4.70 -25.40
N SER A 120 -2.54 3.63 -25.81
CA SER A 120 -3.86 3.64 -26.44
C SER A 120 -4.76 2.58 -25.78
N LYS A 121 -6.02 2.52 -26.18
CA LYS A 121 -6.93 1.48 -25.65
C LYS A 121 -6.47 0.08 -26.12
N GLY A 122 -5.88 -0.67 -25.19
CA GLY A 122 -5.45 -2.05 -25.43
C GLY A 122 -4.07 -2.20 -26.05
N ALA A 123 -3.28 -1.13 -26.22
CA ALA A 123 -1.91 -1.23 -26.71
C ALA A 123 -1.00 -0.12 -26.18
N ASN A 124 0.28 -0.45 -26.06
CA ASN A 124 1.39 0.46 -25.77
C ASN A 124 2.34 0.44 -26.95
N SER A 125 2.62 1.59 -27.56
CA SER A 125 3.61 1.71 -28.64
C SER A 125 4.85 2.45 -28.17
N PHE A 126 6.03 1.95 -28.53
CA PHE A 126 7.33 2.46 -28.09
C PHE A 126 8.10 3.06 -29.27
N TYR A 127 8.61 4.28 -29.10
CA TYR A 127 9.27 5.05 -30.15
C TYR A 127 10.67 5.49 -29.73
N ILE A 128 11.62 5.41 -30.64
CA ILE A 128 12.95 6.07 -30.54
C ILE A 128 13.10 7.01 -31.70
N ASN A 129 13.41 8.29 -31.43
CA ASN A 129 13.54 9.35 -32.45
C ASN A 129 12.35 9.38 -33.42
N GLY A 130 11.14 9.18 -32.92
CA GLY A 130 9.90 9.20 -33.70
C GLY A 130 9.61 7.94 -34.52
N LYS A 131 10.50 6.95 -34.50
CA LYS A 131 10.28 5.67 -35.17
C LYS A 131 9.78 4.63 -34.15
N GLU A 132 8.68 3.97 -34.48
CA GLU A 132 8.16 2.85 -33.68
C GLU A 132 9.13 1.67 -33.71
N VAL A 133 9.44 1.15 -32.52
CA VAL A 133 10.40 0.04 -32.32
C VAL A 133 9.75 -1.18 -31.69
N ALA A 134 8.64 -0.98 -30.98
CA ALA A 134 7.84 -2.07 -30.41
C ALA A 134 6.38 -1.65 -30.20
N GLU A 135 5.50 -2.64 -30.20
CA GLU A 135 4.10 -2.53 -29.79
C GLU A 135 3.78 -3.66 -28.82
N GLU A 136 3.17 -3.34 -27.69
CA GLU A 136 2.67 -4.28 -26.69
C GLU A 136 1.14 -4.25 -26.70
N THR A 137 0.52 -5.37 -27.03
CA THR A 137 -0.94 -5.54 -26.98
C THR A 137 -1.36 -6.01 -25.59
N LEU A 138 -2.38 -5.36 -25.01
CA LEU A 138 -2.87 -5.61 -23.67
C LEU A 138 -4.26 -6.22 -23.67
N SER A 139 -4.52 -7.12 -22.73
CA SER A 139 -5.86 -7.62 -22.42
C SER A 139 -6.69 -6.54 -21.72
N SER A 140 -7.98 -6.78 -21.52
CA SER A 140 -8.90 -5.87 -20.83
C SER A 140 -8.52 -5.60 -19.36
N ASN A 141 -7.74 -6.47 -18.73
CA ASN A 141 -7.22 -6.31 -17.36
C ASN A 141 -5.77 -5.77 -17.33
N GLY A 142 -5.24 -5.36 -18.49
CA GLY A 142 -3.91 -4.76 -18.61
C GLY A 142 -2.75 -5.77 -18.69
N ALA A 143 -3.02 -7.07 -18.78
CA ALA A 143 -1.95 -8.05 -18.95
C ALA A 143 -1.45 -8.09 -20.42
N THR A 144 -0.14 -8.19 -20.60
CA THR A 144 0.48 -8.31 -21.92
C THR A 144 0.02 -9.59 -22.62
N LEU A 145 -0.54 -9.44 -23.82
CA LEU A 145 -0.94 -10.53 -24.71
C LEU A 145 0.15 -10.86 -25.73
N GLU A 146 0.73 -9.84 -26.33
CA GLU A 146 1.72 -9.95 -27.39
C GLU A 146 2.65 -8.76 -27.40
N ILE A 147 3.91 -8.96 -27.79
CA ILE A 147 4.86 -7.89 -28.06
C ILE A 147 5.42 -8.08 -29.47
N LEU A 148 5.20 -7.09 -30.33
CA LEU A 148 5.82 -6.99 -31.64
C LEU A 148 7.04 -6.06 -31.55
N GLY A 149 8.18 -6.50 -32.08
CA GLY A 149 9.45 -5.77 -31.98
C GLY A 149 10.18 -6.00 -30.65
N THR A 150 10.99 -5.02 -30.23
CA THR A 150 11.78 -5.10 -29.00
C THR A 150 11.64 -3.78 -28.23
N ILE A 151 11.12 -3.84 -27.03
CA ILE A 151 11.09 -2.71 -26.11
C ILE A 151 12.52 -2.48 -25.62
N PRO A 152 13.09 -1.28 -25.83
CA PRO A 152 14.46 -1.00 -25.42
C PRO A 152 14.64 -1.11 -23.90
N ASP A 153 15.75 -1.69 -23.48
CA ASP A 153 16.13 -1.70 -22.07
C ASP A 153 16.41 -0.28 -21.58
N GLY A 154 15.97 0.04 -20.37
CA GLY A 154 16.19 1.32 -19.71
C GLY A 154 14.93 2.13 -19.50
N GLU A 155 15.11 3.43 -19.36
CA GLU A 155 14.03 4.37 -19.06
C GLU A 155 13.13 4.62 -20.26
N VAL A 156 11.82 4.59 -20.03
CA VAL A 156 10.75 4.87 -21.00
C VAL A 156 9.87 5.95 -20.42
N LYS A 157 9.54 6.98 -21.20
CA LYS A 157 8.65 8.08 -20.77
C LYS A 157 7.43 8.20 -21.66
N GLU A 158 6.29 8.42 -21.04
CA GLU A 158 5.08 8.90 -21.68
C GLU A 158 4.86 10.36 -21.33
N PHE A 159 4.42 11.15 -22.30
CA PHE A 159 4.12 12.57 -22.12
C PHE A 159 2.64 12.84 -22.38
N ASN A 160 2.05 13.73 -21.60
CA ASN A 160 0.72 14.26 -21.85
C ASN A 160 0.74 15.26 -23.04
N GLU A 161 -0.46 15.75 -23.44
CA GLU A 161 -0.61 16.70 -24.56
C GLU A 161 0.12 18.02 -24.33
N ASN A 162 0.39 18.38 -23.09
CA ASN A 162 1.13 19.60 -22.72
C ASN A 162 2.67 19.38 -22.72
N GLY A 163 3.13 18.16 -23.04
CA GLY A 163 4.55 17.80 -23.03
C GLY A 163 5.13 17.53 -21.66
N GLN A 164 4.31 17.44 -20.61
CA GLN A 164 4.73 17.03 -19.28
C GLN A 164 4.78 15.50 -19.19
N VAL A 165 5.69 14.99 -18.36
CA VAL A 165 5.81 13.56 -18.12
C VAL A 165 4.53 13.07 -17.42
N LYS A 166 3.90 12.06 -18.00
CA LYS A 166 2.73 11.36 -17.45
C LYS A 166 3.11 10.04 -16.82
N THR A 167 4.09 9.34 -17.43
CA THR A 167 4.58 8.04 -16.93
C THR A 167 6.09 7.96 -17.11
N GLU A 168 6.78 7.48 -16.08
CA GLU A 168 8.18 7.05 -16.15
C GLU A 168 8.24 5.58 -15.79
N ALA A 169 8.85 4.77 -16.62
CA ALA A 169 8.96 3.34 -16.44
C ALA A 169 10.35 2.84 -16.81
N HIS A 170 10.77 1.74 -16.23
CA HIS A 170 11.99 1.05 -16.61
C HIS A 170 11.65 -0.32 -17.20
N TYR A 171 12.26 -0.63 -18.33
CA TYR A 171 12.09 -1.90 -19.02
C TYR A 171 13.41 -2.65 -19.10
N LYS A 172 13.32 -3.99 -19.05
CA LYS A 172 14.42 -4.91 -19.27
C LYS A 172 13.90 -6.19 -19.91
N ASN A 173 14.50 -6.61 -21.02
CA ASN A 173 14.08 -7.81 -21.72
C ASN A 173 12.57 -7.81 -22.04
N ASN A 174 12.06 -6.73 -22.59
CA ASN A 174 10.64 -6.51 -22.92
C ASN A 174 9.68 -6.52 -21.71
N LYS A 175 10.15 -6.35 -20.48
CA LYS A 175 9.31 -6.38 -19.29
C LYS A 175 9.59 -5.18 -18.40
N LEU A 176 8.57 -4.68 -17.74
CA LEU A 176 8.74 -3.73 -16.64
C LEU A 176 9.72 -4.31 -15.62
N HIS A 177 10.75 -3.55 -15.30
CA HIS A 177 11.81 -3.97 -14.38
C HIS A 177 12.42 -2.75 -13.70
N GLY A 178 12.05 -2.49 -12.47
CA GLY A 178 12.37 -1.28 -11.72
C GLY A 178 11.11 -0.47 -11.43
N LEU A 179 11.32 0.81 -11.20
CA LEU A 179 10.27 1.73 -10.79
C LEU A 179 9.37 2.12 -11.96
N LEU A 180 8.07 2.10 -11.71
CA LEU A 180 7.03 2.71 -12.54
C LEU A 180 6.40 3.84 -11.76
N THR A 181 6.53 5.07 -12.26
CA THR A 181 5.97 6.28 -11.66
C THR A 181 4.94 6.88 -12.60
N ARG A 182 3.77 7.25 -12.07
CA ARG A 182 2.72 7.94 -12.82
C ARG A 182 2.39 9.27 -12.19
N TYR A 183 2.05 10.22 -13.03
CA TYR A 183 1.70 11.57 -12.64
C TYR A 183 0.32 11.95 -13.20
N GLU A 184 -0.38 12.82 -12.49
CA GLU A 184 -1.59 13.47 -12.94
C GLU A 184 -1.25 14.53 -14.02
N ASP A 185 -2.27 15.00 -14.77
CA ASP A 185 -2.07 16.00 -15.83
C ASP A 185 -1.51 17.35 -15.32
N ASP A 186 -1.63 17.62 -14.03
CA ASP A 186 -1.05 18.80 -13.38
C ASP A 186 0.36 18.56 -12.83
N GLY A 187 0.95 17.39 -13.08
CA GLY A 187 2.29 17.00 -12.67
C GLY A 187 2.41 16.47 -11.26
N ARG A 188 1.31 16.35 -10.51
CA ARG A 188 1.33 15.71 -9.18
C ARG A 188 1.54 14.21 -9.33
N LEU A 189 2.29 13.64 -8.37
CA LEU A 189 2.48 12.19 -8.28
C LEU A 189 1.12 11.49 -8.07
N SER A 190 0.84 10.49 -8.90
CA SER A 190 -0.38 9.66 -8.84
C SER A 190 -0.10 8.29 -8.26
N SER A 191 1.00 7.65 -8.69
CA SER A 191 1.43 6.37 -8.13
C SER A 191 2.91 6.12 -8.34
N ARG A 192 3.42 5.23 -7.49
CA ARG A 192 4.78 4.68 -7.61
C ARG A 192 4.73 3.19 -7.28
N GLU A 193 5.28 2.37 -8.15
CA GLU A 193 5.21 0.91 -8.08
C GLU A 193 6.55 0.31 -8.50
N GLU A 194 6.97 -0.78 -7.87
CA GLU A 194 8.20 -1.48 -8.22
C GLU A 194 7.89 -2.80 -8.94
N TYR A 195 8.60 -3.07 -10.04
CA TYR A 195 8.40 -4.25 -10.86
C TYR A 195 9.71 -5.05 -11.03
N ILE A 196 9.60 -6.36 -10.96
CA ILE A 196 10.67 -7.29 -11.31
C ILE A 196 10.17 -8.23 -12.40
N ASN A 197 10.76 -8.15 -13.59
CA ASN A 197 10.39 -8.98 -14.75
C ASN A 197 8.89 -8.96 -15.12
N GLY A 198 8.26 -7.80 -15.00
CA GLY A 198 6.83 -7.61 -15.28
C GLY A 198 5.91 -7.96 -14.11
N ILE A 199 6.45 -8.40 -12.98
CA ILE A 199 5.70 -8.75 -11.78
C ILE A 199 5.81 -7.60 -10.78
N LEU A 200 4.67 -7.09 -10.28
CA LEU A 200 4.64 -6.08 -9.24
C LEU A 200 5.18 -6.69 -7.94
N GLN A 201 6.25 -6.08 -7.42
CA GLN A 201 7.04 -6.63 -6.33
C GLN A 201 7.61 -5.49 -5.47
N GLY A 202 7.50 -5.59 -4.15
CA GLY A 202 8.03 -4.56 -3.25
C GLY A 202 7.03 -3.44 -2.93
N PRO A 203 7.51 -2.28 -2.45
CA PRO A 203 6.67 -1.19 -2.01
C PRO A 203 5.92 -0.53 -3.16
N ALA A 204 4.73 -0.04 -2.84
CA ALA A 204 3.92 0.77 -3.74
C ALA A 204 3.23 1.90 -2.98
N GLU A 205 3.05 3.02 -3.67
CA GLU A 205 2.38 4.21 -3.18
C GLU A 205 1.33 4.68 -4.17
N TYR A 206 0.17 5.09 -3.65
CA TYR A 206 -0.92 5.62 -4.47
C TYR A 206 -1.45 6.90 -3.83
N PHE A 207 -1.68 7.91 -4.65
CA PHE A 207 -2.22 9.20 -4.25
C PHE A 207 -3.59 9.39 -4.89
N THR A 208 -4.65 9.33 -4.09
CA THR A 208 -6.02 9.40 -4.56
C THR A 208 -6.64 10.72 -4.14
N PRO A 209 -6.96 11.63 -5.09
CA PRO A 209 -7.66 12.87 -4.78
C PRO A 209 -9.04 12.60 -4.18
N ILE A 210 -9.38 13.28 -3.10
CA ILE A 210 -10.71 13.37 -2.52
C ILE A 210 -11.14 14.84 -2.44
N LYS A 211 -12.40 15.12 -2.18
CA LYS A 211 -13.05 16.42 -2.36
C LYS A 211 -12.22 17.68 -2.01
N ASN A 212 -11.46 17.69 -0.92
CA ASN A 212 -10.61 18.82 -0.50
C ASN A 212 -9.28 18.33 0.07
N ASP A 213 -8.89 17.09 -0.22
CA ASP A 213 -7.75 16.44 0.37
C ASP A 213 -7.19 15.36 -0.57
N MET A 214 -6.17 14.66 -0.15
CA MET A 214 -5.58 13.53 -0.84
C MET A 214 -5.40 12.38 0.13
N LEU A 215 -5.74 11.18 -0.32
CA LEU A 215 -5.38 9.96 0.39
C LEU A 215 -4.05 9.44 -0.15
N HIS A 216 -3.14 9.17 0.73
CA HIS A 216 -1.88 8.51 0.45
C HIS A 216 -1.96 7.06 0.98
N THR A 217 -1.95 6.11 0.06
CA THR A 217 -1.92 4.68 0.35
C THR A 217 -0.50 4.17 0.21
N ARG A 218 0.02 3.52 1.24
CA ARG A 218 1.27 2.77 1.23
C ARG A 218 0.98 1.31 1.44
N CYS A 219 1.60 0.47 0.64
CA CYS A 219 1.46 -0.98 0.72
C CYS A 219 2.69 -1.66 0.12
N SER A 220 2.73 -2.97 0.20
CA SER A 220 3.75 -3.78 -0.45
C SER A 220 3.13 -4.94 -1.21
N TYR A 221 3.81 -5.36 -2.27
CA TYR A 221 3.39 -6.47 -3.11
C TYR A 221 4.43 -7.58 -3.14
N LYS A 222 3.95 -8.81 -3.21
CA LYS A 222 4.74 -10.00 -3.50
C LYS A 222 4.01 -10.79 -4.58
N ASN A 223 4.69 -11.00 -5.71
CA ASN A 223 4.10 -11.69 -6.87
C ASN A 223 2.75 -11.08 -7.31
N SER A 224 2.67 -9.76 -7.38
CA SER A 224 1.47 -8.98 -7.71
C SER A 224 0.29 -9.14 -6.73
N GLN A 225 0.52 -9.70 -5.55
CA GLN A 225 -0.44 -9.79 -4.46
C GLN A 225 -0.03 -8.89 -3.31
N LEU A 226 -1.00 -8.22 -2.67
CA LEU A 226 -0.72 -7.45 -1.46
C LEU A 226 -0.13 -8.36 -0.38
N GLU A 227 0.94 -7.88 0.25
CA GLU A 227 1.66 -8.60 1.30
C GLU A 227 2.15 -7.62 2.37
N GLY A 228 1.87 -7.91 3.64
CA GLY A 228 2.25 -7.04 4.75
C GLY A 228 1.24 -5.92 5.00
N GLU A 229 1.68 -4.89 5.69
CA GLU A 229 0.84 -3.77 6.10
C GLU A 229 0.47 -2.88 4.91
N ARG A 230 -0.81 -2.46 4.88
CA ARG A 230 -1.33 -1.37 4.05
C ARG A 230 -1.83 -0.26 4.98
N THR A 231 -1.37 0.96 4.75
CA THR A 231 -1.80 2.14 5.50
C THR A 231 -2.33 3.19 4.54
N VAL A 232 -3.47 3.80 4.88
CA VAL A 232 -4.05 4.94 4.17
C VAL A 232 -4.02 6.15 5.11
N THR A 233 -3.42 7.24 4.66
CA THR A 233 -3.34 8.49 5.40
C THR A 233 -3.94 9.65 4.61
N GLN A 234 -4.38 10.68 5.30
CA GLN A 234 -4.68 11.98 4.72
C GLN A 234 -3.38 12.77 4.49
N ASN A 235 -3.47 13.90 3.78
CA ASN A 235 -2.33 14.75 3.45
C ASN A 235 -1.64 15.35 4.70
N ASP A 236 -2.38 15.50 5.80
CA ASP A 236 -1.84 15.94 7.11
C ASP A 236 -1.19 14.82 7.93
N GLY A 237 -1.15 13.59 7.39
CA GLY A 237 -0.62 12.40 8.04
C GLY A 237 -1.62 11.65 8.94
N THR A 238 -2.86 12.13 9.06
CA THR A 238 -3.90 11.42 9.83
C THR A 238 -4.19 10.06 9.20
N VAL A 239 -4.01 8.99 9.96
CA VAL A 239 -4.33 7.64 9.52
C VAL A 239 -5.85 7.49 9.35
N ARG A 240 -6.28 6.92 8.20
CA ARG A 240 -7.68 6.63 7.88
C ARG A 240 -7.97 5.14 7.91
N GLU A 241 -6.98 4.34 7.55
CA GLU A 241 -7.11 2.88 7.49
C GLU A 241 -5.74 2.23 7.71
N ARG A 242 -5.73 1.12 8.44
CA ARG A 242 -4.58 0.23 8.61
C ARG A 242 -5.06 -1.21 8.60
N GLU A 243 -4.41 -2.04 7.81
CA GLU A 243 -4.71 -3.45 7.68
C GLU A 243 -3.48 -4.23 7.24
N SER A 244 -3.51 -5.54 7.39
CA SER A 244 -2.42 -6.42 6.94
C SER A 244 -2.93 -7.44 5.94
N PHE A 245 -2.07 -7.82 5.01
CA PHE A 245 -2.35 -8.78 3.96
C PHE A 245 -1.37 -9.94 3.96
N VAL A 246 -1.90 -11.13 3.67
CA VAL A 246 -1.13 -12.33 3.37
C VAL A 246 -1.65 -12.89 2.05
N ARG A 247 -0.81 -12.95 1.01
CA ARG A 247 -1.17 -13.43 -0.34
C ARG A 247 -2.43 -12.76 -0.92
N GLY A 248 -2.57 -11.45 -0.72
CA GLY A 248 -3.71 -10.67 -1.21
C GLY A 248 -4.98 -10.73 -0.37
N HIS A 249 -5.00 -11.50 0.71
CA HIS A 249 -6.14 -11.59 1.65
C HIS A 249 -5.84 -10.79 2.91
N ILE A 250 -6.83 -10.07 3.44
CA ILE A 250 -6.70 -9.40 4.74
C ILE A 250 -6.51 -10.48 5.81
N GLU A 251 -5.50 -10.26 6.67
CA GLU A 251 -5.17 -11.15 7.77
C GLU A 251 -4.89 -10.35 9.04
N GLY A 252 -5.50 -10.73 10.16
CA GLY A 252 -5.35 -10.05 11.44
C GLY A 252 -6.28 -8.86 11.59
N VAL A 253 -5.80 -7.81 12.25
CA VAL A 253 -6.60 -6.64 12.63
C VAL A 253 -6.65 -5.61 11.50
N LYS A 254 -7.86 -5.18 11.14
CA LYS A 254 -8.12 -3.99 10.35
C LYS A 254 -8.66 -2.89 11.26
N GLU A 255 -8.10 -1.69 11.14
CA GLU A 255 -8.54 -0.49 11.84
C GLU A 255 -8.95 0.60 10.85
N THR A 256 -10.09 1.25 11.08
CA THR A 256 -10.48 2.49 10.39
C THR A 256 -10.61 3.64 11.37
N PHE A 257 -10.44 4.86 10.86
CA PHE A 257 -10.41 6.06 11.69
C PHE A 257 -11.26 7.16 11.09
N TYR A 258 -11.97 7.89 11.95
CA TYR A 258 -12.64 9.13 11.60
C TYR A 258 -11.64 10.23 11.22
N ALA A 259 -12.13 11.29 10.56
CA ALA A 259 -11.30 12.44 10.20
C ALA A 259 -10.67 13.17 11.40
N ASN A 260 -11.24 13.01 12.59
CA ASN A 260 -10.69 13.57 13.84
C ASN A 260 -9.61 12.68 14.49
N GLY A 261 -9.25 11.55 13.84
CA GLY A 261 -8.24 10.61 14.32
C GLY A 261 -8.74 9.57 15.32
N ASN A 262 -9.98 9.65 15.79
CA ASN A 262 -10.56 8.62 16.64
C ASN A 262 -10.86 7.36 15.83
N LYS A 263 -10.76 6.18 16.47
CA LYS A 263 -11.14 4.91 15.85
C LYS A 263 -12.60 4.94 15.41
N GLU A 264 -12.88 4.41 14.22
CA GLU A 264 -14.21 4.19 13.66
C GLU A 264 -14.59 2.72 13.76
N SER A 265 -13.65 1.82 13.36
CA SER A 265 -13.81 0.39 13.56
C SER A 265 -12.51 -0.32 13.92
N VAL A 266 -12.65 -1.47 14.58
CA VAL A 266 -11.61 -2.50 14.72
C VAL A 266 -12.24 -3.83 14.36
N GLU A 267 -11.67 -4.52 13.41
CA GLU A 267 -12.21 -5.74 12.82
C GLU A 267 -11.13 -6.82 12.79
N ASN A 268 -11.50 -8.08 13.03
CA ASN A 268 -10.57 -9.19 12.98
C ASN A 268 -10.85 -10.06 11.75
N TYR A 269 -9.81 -10.33 10.97
CA TYR A 269 -9.88 -11.11 9.74
C TYR A 269 -9.00 -12.35 9.79
N THR A 270 -9.49 -13.43 9.18
CA THR A 270 -8.74 -14.64 8.90
C THR A 270 -9.03 -15.06 7.47
N ASP A 271 -7.99 -15.17 6.65
CA ASP A 271 -8.08 -15.54 5.23
C ASP A 271 -9.13 -14.70 4.45
N GLY A 272 -9.10 -13.38 4.65
CA GLY A 272 -9.99 -12.42 4.00
C GLY A 272 -11.43 -12.40 4.51
N LYS A 273 -11.75 -13.18 5.55
CA LYS A 273 -13.08 -13.23 6.15
C LYS A 273 -13.08 -12.59 7.52
N LEU A 274 -14.11 -11.79 7.81
CA LEU A 274 -14.33 -11.25 9.15
C LEU A 274 -14.58 -12.41 10.10
N ASN A 275 -13.74 -12.56 11.12
CA ASN A 275 -13.72 -13.71 12.02
C ASN A 275 -13.19 -13.28 13.40
N GLY A 276 -14.03 -13.31 14.40
CA GLY A 276 -13.75 -12.80 15.73
C GLY A 276 -14.51 -11.51 16.06
N GLU A 277 -13.98 -10.73 16.95
CA GLU A 277 -14.61 -9.51 17.45
C GLU A 277 -14.53 -8.36 16.43
N ARG A 278 -15.64 -7.63 16.27
CA ARG A 278 -15.74 -6.35 15.59
C ARG A 278 -16.21 -5.28 16.57
N LEU A 279 -15.47 -4.19 16.67
CA LEU A 279 -15.79 -3.02 17.48
C LEU A 279 -16.09 -1.83 16.57
N LEU A 280 -17.20 -1.14 16.81
CA LEU A 280 -17.56 0.10 16.14
C LEU A 280 -17.62 1.22 17.17
N TYR A 281 -17.17 2.39 16.81
CA TYR A 281 -17.08 3.53 17.71
C TYR A 281 -17.86 4.73 17.18
N PHE A 282 -18.35 5.56 18.08
CA PHE A 282 -18.83 6.91 17.76
C PHE A 282 -17.66 7.83 17.41
N PRO A 283 -17.90 8.94 16.67
CA PRO A 283 -16.85 9.94 16.41
C PRO A 283 -16.24 10.55 17.67
N SER A 284 -16.92 10.45 18.81
CA SER A 284 -16.39 10.85 20.13
C SER A 284 -15.33 9.88 20.68
N GLY A 285 -15.20 8.68 20.10
CA GLY A 285 -14.35 7.60 20.58
C GLY A 285 -15.03 6.63 21.55
N ALA A 286 -16.29 6.88 21.94
CA ALA A 286 -17.06 5.93 22.75
C ALA A 286 -17.46 4.70 21.91
N LEU A 287 -17.48 3.53 22.55
CA LEU A 287 -17.90 2.29 21.90
C LEU A 287 -19.39 2.37 21.51
N TRP A 288 -19.68 2.03 20.25
CA TRP A 288 -21.05 2.02 19.70
C TRP A 288 -21.62 0.62 19.60
N TYR A 289 -20.84 -0.32 19.02
CA TYR A 289 -21.20 -1.73 18.96
C TYR A 289 -20.00 -2.63 19.27
N ARG A 290 -20.28 -3.75 19.92
CA ARG A 290 -19.41 -4.93 19.99
C ARG A 290 -20.17 -6.10 19.38
N GLU A 291 -19.57 -6.74 18.41
CA GLU A 291 -20.14 -7.79 17.60
C GLU A 291 -19.17 -8.96 17.51
N HIS A 292 -19.69 -10.16 17.33
CA HIS A 292 -18.86 -11.34 17.07
C HIS A 292 -19.21 -11.96 15.72
N TYR A 293 -18.18 -12.30 14.95
CA TYR A 293 -18.33 -12.86 13.61
C TYR A 293 -17.63 -14.20 13.47
N THR A 294 -18.24 -15.09 12.67
CA THR A 294 -17.65 -16.34 12.19
C THR A 294 -17.83 -16.38 10.67
N ASN A 295 -16.74 -16.38 9.90
CA ASN A 295 -16.77 -16.45 8.44
C ASN A 295 -17.72 -15.43 7.77
N ASN A 296 -17.61 -14.14 8.13
CA ASN A 296 -18.42 -13.01 7.65
C ASN A 296 -19.89 -13.03 8.14
N ARG A 297 -20.27 -13.89 9.05
CA ARG A 297 -21.62 -13.93 9.61
C ARG A 297 -21.59 -13.55 11.08
N LEU A 298 -22.57 -12.77 11.54
CA LEU A 298 -22.76 -12.55 12.96
C LEU A 298 -23.03 -13.90 13.64
N ASP A 299 -22.24 -14.21 14.68
CA ASP A 299 -22.32 -15.50 15.38
C ASP A 299 -21.82 -15.30 16.82
N GLY A 300 -22.75 -15.13 17.73
CA GLY A 300 -22.52 -14.77 19.12
C GLY A 300 -23.20 -13.47 19.52
N ASP A 301 -22.71 -12.85 20.59
CA ASP A 301 -23.26 -11.63 21.16
C ASP A 301 -23.07 -10.41 20.26
N ARG A 302 -24.12 -9.59 20.15
CA ARG A 302 -24.10 -8.24 19.61
C ARG A 302 -24.60 -7.27 20.66
N LEU A 303 -23.72 -6.37 21.14
CA LEU A 303 -24.05 -5.37 22.12
C LEU A 303 -23.98 -3.98 21.48
N GLY A 304 -25.03 -3.19 21.64
CA GLY A 304 -25.08 -1.79 21.25
C GLY A 304 -25.05 -0.88 22.49
N TYR A 305 -24.39 0.25 22.38
CA TYR A 305 -24.20 1.18 23.47
C TYR A 305 -24.71 2.57 23.12
N PHE A 306 -25.11 3.33 24.11
CA PHE A 306 -25.28 4.78 24.04
C PHE A 306 -23.91 5.47 24.10
N ALA A 307 -23.88 6.74 23.75
CA ALA A 307 -22.63 7.52 23.76
C ALA A 307 -22.01 7.70 25.18
N ASP A 308 -22.80 7.50 26.23
CA ASP A 308 -22.37 7.51 27.63
C ASP A 308 -21.82 6.14 28.10
N GLY A 309 -21.80 5.14 27.21
CA GLY A 309 -21.28 3.79 27.46
C GLY A 309 -22.28 2.82 28.08
N LYS A 310 -23.52 3.23 28.36
CA LYS A 310 -24.54 2.31 28.82
C LYS A 310 -25.06 1.44 27.71
N VAL A 311 -25.44 0.21 28.06
CA VAL A 311 -26.02 -0.75 27.10
C VAL A 311 -27.36 -0.22 26.61
N ARG A 312 -27.53 -0.20 25.28
CA ARG A 312 -28.75 0.15 24.56
C ARG A 312 -29.45 -1.06 23.99
N LEU A 313 -28.67 -2.06 23.57
CA LEU A 313 -29.16 -3.24 22.85
C LEU A 313 -28.33 -4.46 23.22
N GLU A 314 -29.00 -5.58 23.47
CA GLU A 314 -28.40 -6.90 23.59
C GLU A 314 -29.08 -7.85 22.63
N GLU A 315 -28.33 -8.54 21.81
CA GLU A 315 -28.79 -9.53 20.84
C GLU A 315 -27.83 -10.71 20.82
N PHE A 316 -28.31 -11.85 20.39
CA PHE A 316 -27.50 -13.02 20.15
C PHE A 316 -27.81 -13.57 18.76
N TYR A 317 -26.79 -13.94 18.02
CA TYR A 317 -26.86 -14.43 16.66
C TYR A 317 -26.27 -15.84 16.54
N THR A 318 -26.87 -16.65 15.69
CA THR A 318 -26.33 -17.94 15.26
C THR A 318 -26.35 -17.98 13.74
N ASP A 319 -25.18 -18.13 13.13
CA ASP A 319 -24.99 -18.19 11.67
C ASP A 319 -25.65 -17.01 10.90
N GLY A 320 -25.65 -15.82 11.49
CA GLY A 320 -26.22 -14.60 10.93
C GLY A 320 -27.70 -14.38 11.22
N LEU A 321 -28.34 -15.30 11.90
CA LEU A 321 -29.76 -15.21 12.27
C LEU A 321 -29.91 -14.87 13.75
N LEU A 322 -30.79 -13.90 14.04
CA LEU A 322 -31.10 -13.52 15.43
C LEU A 322 -31.76 -14.70 16.16
N GLU A 323 -31.20 -15.05 17.31
CA GLU A 323 -31.62 -16.21 18.10
C GLU A 323 -31.75 -15.81 19.57
N GLY A 324 -32.80 -16.31 20.24
CA GLY A 324 -33.06 -16.02 21.64
C GLY A 324 -33.55 -14.59 21.88
N ARG A 325 -33.14 -13.98 22.98
CA ARG A 325 -33.67 -12.71 23.43
C ARG A 325 -32.94 -11.52 22.82
N ARG A 326 -33.73 -10.54 22.39
CA ARG A 326 -33.30 -9.18 22.06
C ARG A 326 -33.80 -8.22 23.13
N ASN A 327 -32.92 -7.57 23.89
CA ASN A 327 -33.26 -6.60 24.92
C ASN A 327 -32.93 -5.21 24.43
N ILE A 328 -33.85 -4.28 24.60
CA ILE A 328 -33.70 -2.87 24.25
C ILE A 328 -33.86 -2.04 25.54
N TYR A 329 -32.89 -1.13 25.78
CA TYR A 329 -32.84 -0.32 26.99
C TYR A 329 -32.95 1.17 26.66
N ALA A 330 -33.51 1.93 27.59
CA ALA A 330 -33.47 3.39 27.58
C ALA A 330 -32.12 3.92 28.08
N GLU A 331 -31.81 5.21 27.84
CA GLU A 331 -30.60 5.87 28.32
C GLU A 331 -30.43 5.85 29.85
N ASN A 332 -31.55 5.80 30.61
CA ASN A 332 -31.51 5.63 32.04
C ASN A 332 -31.17 4.21 32.52
N GLY A 333 -31.01 3.26 31.56
CA GLY A 333 -30.73 1.84 31.81
C GLY A 333 -31.98 0.98 32.04
N GLU A 334 -33.20 1.55 31.91
CA GLU A 334 -34.45 0.80 32.07
C GLU A 334 -34.71 -0.08 30.85
N LEU A 335 -35.07 -1.35 31.09
CA LEU A 335 -35.45 -2.27 30.02
C LEU A 335 -36.82 -1.85 29.44
N LEU A 336 -36.81 -1.49 28.15
CA LEU A 336 -38.00 -1.05 27.42
C LEU A 336 -38.76 -2.23 26.79
N THR A 337 -38.03 -3.12 26.15
CA THR A 337 -38.63 -4.21 25.35
C THR A 337 -37.74 -5.44 25.45
N THR A 338 -38.37 -6.60 25.58
CA THR A 338 -37.74 -7.90 25.32
C THR A 338 -38.53 -8.60 24.20
N GLU A 339 -37.84 -8.96 23.17
CA GLU A 339 -38.34 -9.75 22.05
C GLU A 339 -37.64 -11.11 22.08
N GLU A 340 -38.32 -12.15 21.65
CA GLU A 340 -37.72 -13.48 21.55
C GLU A 340 -37.79 -13.96 20.10
N TYR A 341 -36.66 -14.41 19.61
CA TYR A 341 -36.47 -14.82 18.22
C TYR A 341 -36.05 -16.29 18.14
N HIS A 342 -36.47 -16.95 17.07
CA HIS A 342 -36.02 -18.27 16.71
C HIS A 342 -35.76 -18.33 15.21
N TRP A 343 -34.53 -18.63 14.82
CA TRP A 343 -34.06 -18.62 13.43
C TRP A 343 -34.45 -17.33 12.70
N GLY A 344 -34.20 -16.16 13.30
CA GLY A 344 -34.50 -14.85 12.75
C GLY A 344 -35.98 -14.46 12.76
N SER A 345 -36.87 -15.31 13.21
CA SER A 345 -38.30 -15.03 13.28
C SER A 345 -38.73 -14.64 14.71
N LEU A 346 -39.46 -13.52 14.83
CA LEU A 346 -40.00 -13.07 16.11
C LEU A 346 -41.09 -14.09 16.59
N VAL A 347 -40.89 -14.70 17.78
CA VAL A 347 -41.81 -15.64 18.39
C VAL A 347 -42.59 -15.04 19.54
N HIS A 348 -42.02 -14.06 20.25
CA HIS A 348 -42.65 -13.39 21.37
C HIS A 348 -42.17 -11.95 21.54
N ASN A 349 -43.05 -11.04 21.98
CA ASN A 349 -42.70 -9.64 22.29
C ASN A 349 -43.39 -9.23 23.59
N THR A 350 -42.59 -8.66 24.52
CA THR A 350 -43.11 -8.05 25.77
C THR A 350 -42.73 -6.59 25.76
N GLU A 351 -43.68 -5.72 25.39
CA GLU A 351 -43.54 -4.29 25.57
C GLU A 351 -43.89 -3.91 27.03
N ARG A 352 -42.95 -3.24 27.70
CA ARG A 352 -43.24 -2.59 28.98
C ARG A 352 -43.86 -1.23 28.70
N LYS A 353 -45.15 -1.06 28.98
CA LYS A 353 -45.79 0.26 28.94
C LYS A 353 -45.07 1.15 29.96
N LEU A 354 -44.37 2.16 29.50
CA LEU A 354 -43.87 3.25 30.35
C LEU A 354 -45.09 3.90 31.01
N LYS A 355 -45.11 3.92 32.37
CA LYS A 355 -46.10 4.65 33.15
C LYS A 355 -45.71 6.13 33.28
#